data_9b82d6f51917a5dc921c3c186b33f92f
#
_entry.id   9b82d6f51917a5dc921c3c186b33f92f
#
_cell.length_a   1.000
_cell.length_b   1.000
_cell.length_c   1.000
_cell.angle_alpha   90.00
_cell.angle_beta   90.00
_cell.angle_gamma   90.00
#
_symmetry.space_group_name_H-M   'P 1'
#
loop_
_entity.id
_entity.type
_entity.pdbx_description
1 polymer ?
#
loop_
_entity_poly.entity_id
_entity_poly.type
_entity_poly.pdbx_seq_one_letter_code
_entity_poly.pdbx_strand_id
1 'polypeptide(L)'
;MCGFNGLISRSSPSSLEFLNNSKKFIQRRGPDAFDYCQYNNSQNNFYFNHARLSIIDLNDSSNQPFEKNGCTLVFNGEIYNYKEIKKELISSGVSFITNSDTEVVLESYKFWGINCLQKFIGMFAFAIHDIEKNKVVLV
;
A
#
# COMPACT_ATOMS: atom_id res chain seq x y z
N MET A 1 -1.11 -11.22 -10.46
CA MET A 1 -1.66 -10.12 -9.63
C MET A 1 -1.18 -10.30 -8.20
N CYS A 2 -0.79 -9.23 -7.56
CA CYS A 2 -0.38 -9.22 -6.15
C CYS A 2 -1.48 -9.73 -5.21
N GLY A 3 -1.16 -9.87 -3.95
CA GLY A 3 -2.13 -10.12 -2.89
C GLY A 3 -1.74 -9.37 -1.63
N PHE A 4 -2.71 -8.83 -0.93
CA PHE A 4 -2.48 -8.28 0.39
C PHE A 4 -3.58 -8.68 1.35
N ASN A 5 -3.28 -8.61 2.62
CA ASN A 5 -4.24 -8.65 3.71
C ASN A 5 -3.78 -7.79 4.87
N GLY A 6 -4.66 -7.57 5.83
CA GLY A 6 -4.35 -6.80 7.01
C GLY A 6 -5.27 -7.16 8.17
N LEU A 7 -4.83 -6.76 9.35
CA LEU A 7 -5.59 -6.92 10.59
C LEU A 7 -5.47 -5.62 11.40
N ILE A 8 -6.61 -5.16 11.91
CA ILE A 8 -6.68 -4.09 12.91
C ILE A 8 -7.28 -4.72 14.16
N SER A 9 -6.56 -4.64 15.28
CA SER A 9 -7.00 -5.26 16.52
C SER A 9 -6.74 -4.34 17.73
N ARG A 10 -7.65 -4.32 18.69
CA ARG A 10 -7.47 -3.66 19.99
C ARG A 10 -6.71 -4.50 20.98
N SER A 11 -6.74 -5.82 20.84
CA SER A 11 -5.92 -6.77 21.61
C SER A 11 -4.73 -7.19 20.76
N SER A 12 -3.60 -7.50 21.38
CA SER A 12 -2.47 -8.09 20.68
C SER A 12 -2.81 -9.55 20.36
N PRO A 13 -3.28 -9.88 19.14
CA PRO A 13 -3.27 -11.28 18.71
C PRO A 13 -1.82 -11.71 18.63
N SER A 14 -1.54 -13.00 18.60
CA SER A 14 -0.20 -13.45 18.23
C SER A 14 0.04 -13.02 16.78
N SER A 15 0.71 -11.88 16.62
CA SER A 15 1.01 -11.27 15.32
C SER A 15 1.70 -12.28 14.39
N LEU A 16 2.55 -13.12 14.96
CA LEU A 16 3.24 -14.20 14.25
C LEU A 16 2.27 -15.26 13.69
N GLU A 17 1.23 -15.62 14.43
CA GLU A 17 0.26 -16.59 13.95
C GLU A 17 -0.56 -16.02 12.79
N PHE A 18 -1.03 -14.78 12.89
CA PHE A 18 -1.71 -14.11 11.79
C PHE A 18 -0.81 -14.01 10.54
N LEU A 19 0.45 -13.57 10.71
CA LEU A 19 1.40 -13.43 9.63
C LEU A 19 1.69 -14.77 8.94
N ASN A 20 1.98 -15.81 9.71
CA ASN A 20 2.28 -17.15 9.17
C ASN A 20 1.10 -17.79 8.45
N ASN A 21 -0.09 -17.65 9.01
CA ASN A 21 -1.29 -18.21 8.40
C ASN A 21 -1.67 -17.43 7.13
N SER A 22 -1.65 -16.11 7.18
CA SER A 22 -2.05 -15.29 6.05
C SER A 22 -1.07 -15.37 4.86
N LYS A 23 0.23 -15.50 5.11
CA LYS A 23 1.24 -15.69 4.07
C LYS A 23 0.91 -16.85 3.14
N LYS A 24 0.49 -17.99 3.70
CA LYS A 24 0.16 -19.21 2.93
C LYS A 24 -0.93 -18.97 1.89
N PHE A 25 -1.86 -18.07 2.18
CA PHE A 25 -2.98 -17.77 1.28
C PHE A 25 -2.64 -16.77 0.19
N ILE A 26 -1.84 -15.76 0.48
CA ILE A 26 -1.55 -14.69 -0.49
C ILE A 26 -0.27 -14.90 -1.30
N GLN A 27 0.69 -15.70 -0.82
CA GLN A 27 1.99 -15.88 -1.47
C GLN A 27 1.87 -16.44 -2.90
N ARG A 28 0.85 -17.25 -3.19
CA ARG A 28 0.61 -17.78 -4.55
C ARG A 28 0.20 -16.70 -5.55
N ARG A 29 -0.27 -15.55 -5.08
CA ARG A 29 -0.69 -14.43 -5.93
C ARG A 29 0.48 -13.56 -6.36
N GLY A 30 1.54 -13.51 -5.56
CA GLY A 30 2.74 -12.71 -5.80
C GLY A 30 3.98 -13.45 -5.30
N PRO A 31 4.61 -14.27 -6.17
CA PRO A 31 5.74 -15.11 -5.77
C PRO A 31 7.07 -14.36 -5.69
N ASP A 32 7.16 -13.13 -6.23
CA ASP A 32 8.44 -12.44 -6.41
C ASP A 32 8.97 -11.82 -5.12
N ALA A 33 8.09 -11.29 -4.27
CA ALA A 33 8.45 -10.78 -2.95
C ALA A 33 7.31 -10.94 -1.97
N PHE A 34 7.64 -11.09 -0.69
CA PHE A 34 6.70 -11.07 0.41
C PHE A 34 7.28 -10.25 1.54
N ASP A 35 6.50 -9.28 2.01
CA ASP A 35 6.88 -8.48 3.18
C ASP A 35 5.66 -8.12 4.02
N TYR A 36 5.91 -7.60 5.22
CA TYR A 36 4.89 -7.18 6.14
C TYR A 36 5.33 -5.96 6.95
N CYS A 37 4.37 -5.25 7.50
CA CYS A 37 4.61 -4.23 8.52
C CYS A 37 3.64 -4.37 9.68
N GLN A 38 4.07 -3.84 10.82
CA GLN A 38 3.30 -3.80 12.04
C GLN A 38 3.45 -2.43 12.70
N TYR A 39 2.32 -1.84 13.06
CA TYR A 39 2.28 -0.60 13.83
C TYR A 39 1.39 -0.80 15.06
N ASN A 40 1.88 -0.33 16.18
CA ASN A 40 1.14 -0.39 17.45
C ASN A 40 1.01 1.03 17.99
N ASN A 41 -0.19 1.40 18.40
CA ASN A 41 -0.43 2.59 19.21
C ASN A 41 -1.19 2.21 20.49
N SER A 42 -1.51 3.18 21.31
CA SER A 42 -2.19 2.96 22.60
C SER A 42 -3.60 2.34 22.49
N GLN A 43 -4.19 2.32 21.29
CA GLN A 43 -5.56 1.85 21.08
C GLN A 43 -5.66 0.66 20.14
N ASN A 44 -4.77 0.56 19.15
CA ASN A 44 -4.87 -0.43 18.08
C ASN A 44 -3.50 -0.96 17.66
N ASN A 45 -3.52 -2.20 17.20
CA ASN A 45 -2.41 -2.83 16.48
C ASN A 45 -2.83 -2.97 15.01
N PHE A 46 -1.94 -2.60 14.10
CA PHE A 46 -2.14 -2.65 12.65
C PHE A 46 -1.11 -3.60 12.05
N TYR A 47 -1.58 -4.50 11.18
CA TYR A 47 -0.74 -5.45 10.46
C TYR A 47 -1.11 -5.41 8.99
N PHE A 48 -0.12 -5.25 8.12
CA PHE A 48 -0.29 -5.42 6.68
C PHE A 48 0.71 -6.43 6.15
N ASN A 49 0.26 -7.32 5.28
CA ASN A 49 1.09 -8.23 4.51
C ASN A 49 0.87 -7.98 3.04
N HIS A 50 1.93 -8.13 2.26
CA HIS A 50 1.86 -8.04 0.82
C HIS A 50 2.70 -9.14 0.16
N ALA A 51 2.12 -9.76 -0.87
CA ALA A 51 2.80 -10.68 -1.78
C ALA A 51 2.82 -10.04 -3.17
N ARG A 52 4.02 -9.75 -3.67
CA ARG A 52 4.24 -9.00 -4.91
C ARG A 52 4.40 -9.91 -6.11
N LEU A 53 3.71 -9.57 -7.19
CA LEU A 53 4.05 -9.94 -8.56
C LEU A 53 4.57 -8.68 -9.24
N SER A 54 5.86 -8.66 -9.58
CA SER A 54 6.56 -7.49 -10.11
C SER A 54 6.27 -7.33 -11.60
N ILE A 55 5.42 -6.34 -11.95
CA ILE A 55 5.06 -6.03 -13.33
C ILE A 55 5.55 -4.63 -13.71
N ILE A 56 5.23 -3.63 -12.87
CA ILE A 56 5.67 -2.24 -13.04
C ILE A 56 6.77 -1.99 -12.01
N ASP A 57 7.88 -1.39 -12.45
CA ASP A 57 9.07 -1.11 -11.65
C ASP A 57 9.62 -2.34 -10.90
N LEU A 58 10.56 -3.02 -11.51
CA LEU A 58 11.14 -4.26 -10.98
C LEU A 58 12.10 -4.07 -9.79
N ASN A 59 12.33 -2.82 -9.37
CA ASN A 59 13.20 -2.52 -8.25
C ASN A 59 12.57 -2.86 -6.90
N ASP A 60 13.39 -3.26 -5.96
CA ASP A 60 12.96 -3.55 -4.59
C ASP A 60 12.40 -2.33 -3.87
N SER A 61 12.77 -1.12 -4.28
CA SER A 61 12.22 0.14 -3.76
C SER A 61 10.70 0.28 -3.96
N SER A 62 10.12 -0.52 -4.86
CA SER A 62 8.67 -0.59 -5.09
C SER A 62 7.99 -1.76 -4.37
N ASN A 63 8.71 -2.47 -3.48
CA ASN A 63 8.12 -3.51 -2.64
C ASN A 63 7.10 -2.90 -1.67
N GLN A 64 6.18 -3.74 -1.24
CA GLN A 64 5.09 -3.36 -0.36
C GLN A 64 5.06 -4.29 0.88
N PRO A 65 4.64 -3.80 2.05
CA PRO A 65 4.01 -2.49 2.31
C PRO A 65 4.93 -1.32 1.95
N PHE A 66 4.42 -0.34 1.20
CA PHE A 66 5.18 0.82 0.75
C PHE A 66 4.99 1.98 1.74
N GLU A 67 6.10 2.48 2.28
CA GLU A 67 6.09 3.49 3.32
C GLU A 67 6.70 4.80 2.83
N LYS A 68 5.98 5.89 2.98
CA LYS A 68 6.50 7.22 2.68
C LYS A 68 5.74 8.29 3.48
N ASN A 69 6.50 9.18 4.13
CA ASN A 69 5.98 10.38 4.78
C ASN A 69 4.80 10.11 5.74
N GLY A 70 4.92 9.13 6.65
CA GLY A 70 3.91 8.82 7.65
C GLY A 70 2.68 8.06 7.15
N CYS A 71 2.72 7.56 5.92
CA CYS A 71 1.68 6.69 5.38
C CYS A 71 2.28 5.35 4.93
N THR A 72 1.52 4.28 5.12
CA THR A 72 1.86 2.93 4.66
C THR A 72 0.76 2.42 3.75
N LEU A 73 1.13 1.95 2.58
CA LEU A 73 0.21 1.44 1.54
C LEU A 73 0.46 -0.03 1.27
N VAL A 74 -0.62 -0.80 1.16
CA VAL A 74 -0.67 -2.09 0.45
C VAL A 74 -1.69 -1.98 -0.67
N PHE A 75 -1.28 -2.39 -1.87
CA PHE A 75 -2.02 -2.17 -3.12
C PHE A 75 -1.97 -3.41 -4.00
N ASN A 76 -3.10 -3.80 -4.53
CA ASN A 76 -3.23 -4.82 -5.56
C ASN A 76 -4.05 -4.25 -6.70
N GLY A 77 -3.42 -4.05 -7.84
CA GLY A 77 -4.08 -3.48 -9.00
C GLY A 77 -3.11 -2.85 -9.97
N GLU A 78 -3.66 -2.02 -10.83
CA GLU A 78 -2.92 -1.23 -11.80
C GLU A 78 -3.68 0.07 -12.06
N ILE A 79 -2.98 1.20 -11.95
CA ILE A 79 -3.49 2.53 -12.32
C ILE A 79 -2.99 2.84 -13.73
N TYR A 80 -3.83 2.66 -14.74
CA TYR A 80 -3.44 2.78 -16.15
C TYR A 80 -2.91 4.16 -16.52
N ASN A 81 -3.48 5.21 -15.93
CA ASN A 81 -3.09 6.60 -16.14
C ASN A 81 -2.09 7.14 -15.09
N TYR A 82 -1.31 6.26 -14.45
CA TYR A 82 -0.39 6.67 -13.38
C TYR A 82 0.68 7.67 -13.84
N LYS A 83 1.10 7.61 -15.10
CA LYS A 83 2.12 8.52 -15.63
C LYS A 83 1.62 9.95 -15.75
N GLU A 84 0.37 10.14 -16.15
CA GLU A 84 -0.31 11.43 -16.24
C GLU A 84 -0.50 12.03 -14.85
N ILE A 85 -0.97 11.22 -13.91
CA ILE A 85 -1.16 11.63 -12.50
C ILE A 85 0.19 12.00 -11.88
N LYS A 86 1.24 11.20 -12.11
CA LYS A 86 2.60 11.48 -11.62
C LYS A 86 3.09 12.85 -12.14
N LYS A 87 2.88 13.17 -13.42
CA LYS A 87 3.25 14.46 -14.00
C LYS A 87 2.50 15.63 -13.34
N GLU A 88 1.20 15.47 -13.09
CA GLU A 88 0.39 16.48 -12.39
C GLU A 88 0.92 16.74 -10.99
N LEU A 89 1.21 15.68 -10.23
CA LEU A 89 1.76 15.77 -8.88
C LEU A 89 3.17 16.41 -8.85
N ILE A 90 4.04 16.04 -9.78
CA ILE A 90 5.37 16.65 -9.92
C ILE A 90 5.24 18.15 -10.20
N SER A 91 4.33 18.54 -11.10
CA SER A 91 4.07 19.95 -11.40
C SER A 91 3.56 20.73 -10.19
N SER A 92 2.96 20.00 -9.23
CA SER A 92 2.47 20.57 -7.96
C SER A 92 3.51 20.49 -6.82
N GLY A 93 4.76 20.09 -7.13
CA GLY A 93 5.87 20.07 -6.18
C GLY A 93 6.05 18.73 -5.43
N VAL A 94 5.33 17.66 -5.80
CA VAL A 94 5.49 16.33 -5.19
C VAL A 94 6.72 15.65 -5.78
N SER A 95 7.57 15.09 -4.91
CA SER A 95 8.75 14.30 -5.31
C SER A 95 8.46 12.81 -5.28
N PHE A 96 9.07 12.07 -6.21
CA PHE A 96 8.95 10.62 -6.34
C PHE A 96 10.31 9.94 -6.22
N ILE A 97 10.34 8.76 -5.61
CA ILE A 97 11.55 7.93 -5.44
C ILE A 97 11.49 6.64 -6.28
N THR A 98 10.29 6.28 -6.80
CA THR A 98 10.09 5.10 -7.64
C THR A 98 9.41 5.48 -8.96
N ASN A 99 9.33 4.52 -9.88
CA ASN A 99 8.53 4.64 -11.11
C ASN A 99 7.24 3.81 -11.04
N SER A 100 6.88 3.35 -9.85
CA SER A 100 5.70 2.52 -9.63
C SER A 100 4.41 3.34 -9.54
N ASP A 101 3.32 2.78 -9.99
CA ASP A 101 1.97 3.27 -9.73
C ASP A 101 1.60 3.18 -8.23
N THR A 102 2.22 2.27 -7.48
CA THR A 102 2.09 2.17 -6.02
C THR A 102 2.39 3.51 -5.33
N GLU A 103 3.53 4.13 -5.66
CA GLU A 103 3.89 5.43 -5.10
C GLU A 103 2.93 6.54 -5.57
N VAL A 104 2.45 6.43 -6.82
CA VAL A 104 1.47 7.39 -7.35
C VAL A 104 0.17 7.32 -6.56
N VAL A 105 -0.31 6.13 -6.19
CA VAL A 105 -1.50 5.97 -5.33
C VAL A 105 -1.29 6.64 -3.99
N LEU A 106 -0.15 6.40 -3.34
CA LEU A 106 0.14 6.97 -2.01
C LEU A 106 0.23 8.51 -2.06
N GLU A 107 0.99 9.06 -3.00
CA GLU A 107 1.16 10.51 -3.13
C GLU A 107 -0.14 11.20 -3.57
N SER A 108 -0.96 10.54 -4.41
CA SER A 108 -2.30 11.03 -4.75
C SER A 108 -3.21 11.15 -3.53
N TYR A 109 -3.21 10.11 -2.68
CA TYR A 109 -3.96 10.16 -1.42
C TYR A 109 -3.47 11.27 -0.50
N LYS A 110 -2.16 11.47 -0.39
CA LYS A 110 -1.60 12.54 0.44
C LYS A 110 -1.99 13.92 -0.07
N PHE A 111 -2.01 14.11 -1.37
CA PHE A 111 -2.27 15.41 -1.99
C PHE A 111 -3.77 15.75 -2.07
N TRP A 112 -4.61 14.81 -2.51
CA TRP A 112 -6.06 15.03 -2.73
C TRP A 112 -6.98 14.34 -1.69
N GLY A 113 -6.41 13.61 -0.74
CA GLY A 113 -7.19 12.77 0.16
C GLY A 113 -7.93 11.68 -0.61
N ILE A 114 -9.13 11.34 -0.13
CA ILE A 114 -9.97 10.30 -0.77
C ILE A 114 -10.45 10.71 -2.17
N ASN A 115 -10.45 11.99 -2.51
CA ASN A 115 -10.84 12.46 -3.84
C ASN A 115 -9.86 12.00 -4.96
N CYS A 116 -8.67 11.48 -4.61
CA CYS A 116 -7.78 10.86 -5.57
C CYS A 116 -8.45 9.74 -6.39
N LEU A 117 -9.43 9.06 -5.81
CA LEU A 117 -10.17 7.98 -6.49
C LEU A 117 -10.84 8.43 -7.78
N GLN A 118 -11.28 9.68 -7.85
CA GLN A 118 -11.92 10.25 -9.04
C GLN A 118 -10.95 10.45 -10.21
N LYS A 119 -9.65 10.44 -9.94
CA LYS A 119 -8.59 10.60 -10.94
C LYS A 119 -8.06 9.28 -11.47
N PHE A 120 -8.30 8.17 -10.78
CA PHE A 120 -7.74 6.87 -11.14
C PHE A 120 -8.55 6.20 -12.24
N ILE A 121 -7.85 5.74 -13.28
CA ILE A 121 -8.36 4.85 -14.30
C ILE A 121 -7.61 3.53 -14.16
N GLY A 122 -8.31 2.45 -13.79
CA GLY A 122 -7.66 1.16 -13.54
C GLY A 122 -8.56 0.17 -12.80
N MET A 123 -7.96 -0.95 -12.43
CA MET A 123 -8.56 -1.94 -11.54
C MET A 123 -7.70 -2.05 -10.30
N PHE A 124 -8.25 -1.75 -9.14
CA PHE A 124 -7.44 -1.67 -7.93
C PHE A 124 -8.24 -1.94 -6.66
N ALA A 125 -7.50 -2.42 -5.67
CA ALA A 125 -7.88 -2.43 -4.27
C ALA A 125 -6.66 -2.02 -3.44
N PHE A 126 -6.84 -1.23 -2.39
CA PHE A 126 -5.73 -0.85 -1.52
C PHE A 126 -6.15 -0.56 -0.08
N ALA A 127 -5.18 -0.63 0.82
CA ALA A 127 -5.31 -0.14 2.18
C ALA A 127 -4.18 0.86 2.46
N ILE A 128 -4.52 2.00 3.04
CA ILE A 128 -3.56 3.00 3.50
C ILE A 128 -3.72 3.19 5.00
N HIS A 129 -2.65 2.99 5.76
CA HIS A 129 -2.56 3.44 7.14
C HIS A 129 -1.94 4.84 7.17
N ASP A 130 -2.73 5.84 7.51
CA ASP A 130 -2.33 7.23 7.71
C ASP A 130 -2.05 7.41 9.20
N ILE A 131 -0.77 7.42 9.57
CA ILE A 131 -0.32 7.46 10.97
C ILE A 131 -0.71 8.79 11.62
N GLU A 132 -0.55 9.90 10.89
CA GLU A 132 -0.85 11.24 11.42
C GLU A 132 -2.32 11.41 11.74
N LYS A 133 -3.20 10.86 10.89
CA LYS A 133 -4.65 10.91 11.09
C LYS A 133 -5.20 9.74 11.92
N ASN A 134 -4.32 8.82 12.34
CA ASN A 134 -4.66 7.59 13.06
C ASN A 134 -5.84 6.83 12.43
N LYS A 135 -5.78 6.61 11.13
CA LYS A 135 -6.86 5.95 10.39
C LYS A 135 -6.34 4.98 9.32
N VAL A 136 -7.17 4.00 9.00
CA VAL A 136 -6.99 3.15 7.83
C VAL A 136 -8.08 3.46 6.82
N VAL A 137 -7.68 3.65 5.58
CA VAL A 137 -8.55 3.81 4.41
C VAL A 137 -8.51 2.52 3.62
N LEU A 138 -9.68 1.96 3.33
CA LEU A 138 -9.86 0.78 2.49
C LEU A 138 -10.64 1.16 1.23
N VAL A 139 -10.14 0.69 0.09
CA VAL A 139 -10.72 0.91 -1.24
C VAL A 139 -10.74 -0.38 -2.02
#